data_5e843d6df0f00bffedda4afc08e1a074
#
_entry.id   5e843d6df0f00bffedda4afc08e1a074
#
_cell.length_a   1.000
_cell.length_b   1.000
_cell.length_c   1.000
_cell.angle_alpha   90.00
_cell.angle_beta   90.00
_cell.angle_gamma   90.00
#
_symmetry.space_group_name_H-M   'P 1'
#
loop_
_entity.id
_entity.type
_entity.pdbx_description
1 polymer ?
#
loop_
_entity_poly.entity_id
_entity_poly.type
_entity_poly.pdbx_seq_one_letter_code
_entity_poly.pdbx_strand_id
1 'polypeptide(L)'
;MDKKFYIAANWKMNASLSFINDYFSFLDSNAENSNEMIICPPDIYLESVKKTAPNFIKTGAQNISSNNTGAYTGECSGEMLADNSVQYVIIGHSERRQYHQESNEDIKLKLLKAIDSDINPILCIGESKEERESDQTFDVIDKQIRSVLDSDILSKDIGLLIAYEPIWAIGTGLTATPEMANDVHLFIHSMLSEMTSMSIPIIYGGSMKESNAKELLEMEHIHGGLIGCASLDASEFLNIYNIAEEIRNG
;
A
#
# COMPACT_ATOMS: atom_id res chain seq x y z
N MET A 1 -11.66 17.80 -9.96
CA MET A 1 -10.87 16.73 -10.60
C MET A 1 -11.37 15.41 -10.03
N ASP A 2 -11.56 14.41 -10.85
CA ASP A 2 -12.06 13.10 -10.39
C ASP A 2 -10.88 12.27 -9.80
N LYS A 3 -10.39 12.71 -8.62
CA LYS A 3 -9.26 12.09 -7.92
C LYS A 3 -9.76 10.83 -7.20
N LYS A 4 -9.38 9.64 -7.70
CA LYS A 4 -9.65 8.38 -7.00
C LYS A 4 -8.69 8.18 -5.84
N PHE A 5 -9.22 7.80 -4.67
CA PHE A 5 -8.42 7.46 -3.51
C PHE A 5 -8.31 5.94 -3.30
N TYR A 6 -7.18 5.52 -2.74
CA TYR A 6 -6.87 4.14 -2.36
C TYR A 6 -6.57 4.09 -0.87
N ILE A 7 -7.46 3.50 -0.10
CA ILE A 7 -7.36 3.40 1.36
C ILE A 7 -7.06 1.94 1.70
N ALA A 8 -5.79 1.66 1.96
CA ALA A 8 -5.28 0.30 2.17
C ALA A 8 -4.92 0.07 3.64
N ALA A 9 -5.48 -0.97 4.24
CA ALA A 9 -5.18 -1.43 5.59
C ALA A 9 -4.07 -2.46 5.54
N ASN A 10 -2.92 -2.17 6.13
CA ASN A 10 -1.89 -3.15 6.43
C ASN A 10 -2.03 -3.60 7.89
N TRP A 11 -2.67 -4.74 8.12
CA TRP A 11 -2.86 -5.27 9.47
C TRP A 11 -1.58 -5.80 10.10
N LYS A 12 -0.50 -5.90 9.32
CA LYS A 12 0.77 -6.45 9.77
C LYS A 12 0.56 -7.83 10.42
N MET A 13 1.26 -8.14 11.50
CA MET A 13 1.14 -9.42 12.22
C MET A 13 0.04 -9.33 13.30
N ASN A 14 -1.17 -8.88 12.90
CA ASN A 14 -2.34 -8.82 13.80
C ASN A 14 -3.52 -9.48 13.08
N ALA A 15 -4.40 -10.09 13.79
CA ALA A 15 -5.75 -10.54 13.54
C ALA A 15 -6.05 -11.83 14.32
N SER A 16 -7.31 -12.20 14.36
CA SER A 16 -7.83 -13.50 14.74
C SER A 16 -9.15 -13.73 14.01
N LEU A 17 -9.69 -14.94 14.01
CA LEU A 17 -10.98 -15.20 13.37
C LEU A 17 -12.12 -14.40 14.03
N SER A 18 -12.09 -14.21 15.36
CA SER A 18 -13.05 -13.34 16.04
C SER A 18 -12.90 -11.90 15.63
N PHE A 19 -11.66 -11.37 15.59
CA PHE A 19 -11.37 -10.02 15.13
C PHE A 19 -11.92 -9.78 13.73
N ILE A 20 -11.73 -10.71 12.79
CA ILE A 20 -12.21 -10.59 11.40
C ILE A 20 -13.73 -10.50 11.36
N ASN A 21 -14.44 -11.36 12.12
CA ASN A 21 -15.90 -11.34 12.17
C ASN A 21 -16.43 -10.02 12.76
N ASP A 22 -15.84 -9.58 13.88
CA ASP A 22 -16.24 -8.32 14.53
C ASP A 22 -15.95 -7.11 13.65
N TYR A 23 -14.79 -7.08 12.99
CA TYR A 23 -14.36 -6.03 12.09
C TYR A 23 -15.33 -5.83 10.92
N PHE A 24 -15.66 -6.90 10.21
CA PHE A 24 -16.54 -6.81 9.04
C PHE A 24 -18.02 -6.71 9.41
N SER A 25 -18.44 -7.13 10.61
CA SER A 25 -19.78 -6.85 11.10
C SER A 25 -20.04 -5.36 11.32
N PHE A 26 -19.01 -4.58 11.54
CA PHE A 26 -19.06 -3.13 11.70
C PHE A 26 -19.12 -2.40 10.35
N LEU A 27 -18.50 -2.92 9.29
CA LEU A 27 -18.47 -2.29 7.98
C LEU A 27 -19.80 -2.54 7.25
N ASP A 28 -20.53 -1.47 6.92
CA ASP A 28 -21.81 -1.56 6.20
C ASP A 28 -21.60 -2.13 4.78
N SER A 29 -22.40 -3.15 4.43
CA SER A 29 -22.35 -3.79 3.12
C SER A 29 -23.01 -2.96 2.00
N ASN A 30 -23.68 -1.86 2.34
CA ASN A 30 -24.48 -1.06 1.42
C ASN A 30 -23.83 0.27 1.01
N ALA A 31 -22.58 0.51 1.36
CA ALA A 31 -21.89 1.73 0.96
C ALA A 31 -21.68 1.75 -0.57
N GLU A 32 -22.19 2.77 -1.25
CA GLU A 32 -21.75 3.11 -2.60
C GLU A 32 -20.32 3.66 -2.48
N ASN A 33 -19.35 2.93 -3.05
CA ASN A 33 -17.97 3.25 -2.89
C ASN A 33 -17.38 3.71 -4.22
N SER A 34 -16.95 4.95 -4.29
CA SER A 34 -16.29 5.52 -5.45
C SER A 34 -14.76 5.37 -5.36
N ASN A 35 -14.24 5.20 -4.15
CA ASN A 35 -12.82 4.96 -3.87
C ASN A 35 -12.51 3.47 -3.67
N GLU A 36 -11.23 3.12 -3.59
CA GLU A 36 -10.80 1.74 -3.39
C GLU A 36 -10.50 1.49 -1.91
N MET A 37 -11.18 0.53 -1.29
CA MET A 37 -10.87 0.04 0.05
C MET A 37 -10.17 -1.30 -0.05
N ILE A 38 -8.95 -1.40 0.50
CA ILE A 38 -8.10 -2.59 0.41
C ILE A 38 -7.76 -3.07 1.82
N ILE A 39 -7.92 -4.37 2.09
CA ILE A 39 -7.53 -4.98 3.37
C ILE A 39 -6.44 -6.01 3.12
N CYS A 40 -5.27 -5.81 3.76
CA CYS A 40 -4.12 -6.71 3.68
C CYS A 40 -3.90 -7.41 5.05
N PRO A 41 -4.55 -8.57 5.29
CA PRO A 41 -4.35 -9.37 6.50
C PRO A 41 -3.07 -10.21 6.39
N PRO A 42 -2.58 -10.83 7.48
CA PRO A 42 -1.63 -11.94 7.38
C PRO A 42 -2.15 -13.06 6.46
N ASP A 43 -1.24 -13.71 5.71
CA ASP A 43 -1.60 -14.67 4.67
C ASP A 43 -2.52 -15.80 5.15
N ILE A 44 -2.33 -16.25 6.40
CA ILE A 44 -3.19 -17.28 7.04
C ILE A 44 -4.67 -16.90 7.14
N TYR A 45 -5.00 -15.61 7.03
CA TYR A 45 -6.36 -15.08 7.13
C TYR A 45 -6.95 -14.59 5.81
N LEU A 46 -6.23 -14.70 4.68
CA LEU A 46 -6.71 -14.24 3.37
C LEU A 46 -8.07 -14.85 3.00
N GLU A 47 -8.21 -16.17 3.13
CA GLU A 47 -9.47 -16.86 2.83
C GLU A 47 -10.61 -16.41 3.76
N SER A 48 -10.32 -16.20 5.05
CA SER A 48 -11.32 -15.76 6.03
C SER A 48 -11.80 -14.35 5.72
N VAL A 49 -10.87 -13.43 5.40
CA VAL A 49 -11.19 -12.06 4.99
C VAL A 49 -12.04 -12.07 3.73
N LYS A 50 -11.65 -12.81 2.69
CA LYS A 50 -12.41 -12.90 1.46
C LYS A 50 -13.84 -13.40 1.66
N LYS A 51 -14.05 -14.37 2.55
CA LYS A 51 -15.38 -14.94 2.84
C LYS A 51 -16.29 -14.01 3.65
N THR A 52 -15.68 -13.15 4.48
CA THR A 52 -16.42 -12.33 5.47
C THR A 52 -16.58 -10.88 5.01
N ALA A 53 -15.60 -10.35 4.27
CA ALA A 53 -15.61 -8.96 3.84
C ALA A 53 -16.74 -8.67 2.85
N PRO A 54 -17.36 -7.48 2.91
CA PRO A 54 -18.26 -6.99 1.87
C PRO A 54 -17.60 -6.99 0.49
N ASN A 55 -18.38 -7.22 -0.57
CA ASN A 55 -17.88 -7.40 -1.95
C ASN A 55 -17.11 -6.20 -2.53
N PHE A 56 -17.35 -4.99 -2.02
CA PHE A 56 -16.64 -3.80 -2.48
C PHE A 56 -15.20 -3.71 -1.94
N ILE A 57 -14.88 -4.45 -0.86
CA ILE A 57 -13.54 -4.47 -0.27
C ILE A 57 -12.65 -5.39 -1.10
N LYS A 58 -11.48 -4.88 -1.45
CA LYS A 58 -10.43 -5.63 -2.14
C LYS A 58 -9.52 -6.33 -1.13
N THR A 59 -9.22 -7.59 -1.38
CA THR A 59 -8.27 -8.34 -0.55
C THR A 59 -6.86 -8.14 -1.08
N GLY A 60 -5.93 -7.79 -0.19
CA GLY A 60 -4.51 -7.68 -0.49
C GLY A 60 -3.68 -8.66 0.34
N ALA A 61 -2.52 -9.08 -0.17
CA ALA A 61 -1.52 -9.82 0.59
C ALA A 61 -0.43 -8.86 1.12
N GLN A 62 0.27 -9.28 2.19
CA GLN A 62 1.35 -8.49 2.78
C GLN A 62 2.72 -8.76 2.16
N ASN A 63 2.83 -9.81 1.36
CA ASN A 63 4.04 -10.21 0.65
C ASN A 63 3.71 -11.20 -0.47
N ILE A 64 4.67 -11.42 -1.36
CA ILE A 64 4.66 -12.43 -2.41
C ILE A 64 6.06 -13.03 -2.54
N SER A 65 6.17 -14.31 -2.90
CA SER A 65 7.45 -14.91 -3.23
C SER A 65 8.00 -14.38 -4.56
N SER A 66 9.31 -14.23 -4.65
CA SER A 66 10.00 -13.99 -5.92
C SER A 66 10.09 -15.25 -6.80
N ASN A 67 9.64 -16.40 -6.29
CA ASN A 67 9.70 -17.69 -6.94
C ASN A 67 8.31 -18.21 -7.30
N ASN A 68 8.25 -19.07 -8.32
CA ASN A 68 7.08 -19.86 -8.64
C ASN A 68 6.91 -21.03 -7.66
N THR A 69 5.95 -21.89 -7.94
CA THR A 69 5.75 -23.15 -7.19
C THR A 69 7.04 -23.96 -7.09
N GLY A 70 7.38 -24.46 -5.91
CA GLY A 70 8.59 -25.25 -5.69
C GLY A 70 8.99 -25.48 -4.24
N ALA A 71 10.27 -25.77 -4.03
CA ALA A 71 10.84 -26.10 -2.70
C ALA A 71 11.19 -24.83 -1.91
N TYR A 72 10.19 -24.01 -1.60
CA TYR A 72 10.32 -22.74 -0.88
C TYR A 72 9.42 -22.74 0.34
N THR A 73 9.77 -23.54 1.34
CA THR A 73 8.96 -23.74 2.55
C THR A 73 8.67 -22.42 3.25
N GLY A 74 7.36 -22.12 3.43
CA GLY A 74 6.90 -20.92 4.11
C GLY A 74 6.59 -19.73 3.18
N GLU A 75 6.83 -19.86 1.87
CA GLU A 75 6.53 -18.84 0.88
C GLU A 75 5.14 -19.03 0.24
N CYS A 76 4.51 -17.91 -0.13
CA CYS A 76 3.29 -17.88 -0.95
C CYS A 76 3.63 -17.35 -2.34
N SER A 77 3.39 -18.16 -3.38
CA SER A 77 3.60 -17.73 -4.78
C SER A 77 2.45 -16.83 -5.27
N GLY A 78 2.69 -16.12 -6.37
CA GLY A 78 1.66 -15.32 -7.02
C GLY A 78 0.44 -16.17 -7.43
N GLU A 79 0.67 -17.38 -7.95
CA GLU A 79 -0.40 -18.33 -8.31
C GLU A 79 -1.28 -18.70 -7.11
N MET A 80 -0.68 -18.95 -5.93
CA MET A 80 -1.42 -19.25 -4.70
C MET A 80 -2.25 -18.07 -4.23
N LEU A 81 -1.72 -16.85 -4.34
CA LEU A 81 -2.44 -15.63 -4.00
C LEU A 81 -3.60 -15.37 -4.97
N ALA A 82 -3.38 -15.55 -6.27
CA ALA A 82 -4.40 -15.41 -7.31
C ALA A 82 -5.53 -16.44 -7.14
N ASP A 83 -5.21 -17.70 -6.79
CA ASP A 83 -6.19 -18.74 -6.49
C ASP A 83 -7.09 -18.36 -5.30
N ASN A 84 -6.54 -17.67 -4.31
CA ASN A 84 -7.30 -17.05 -3.23
C ASN A 84 -7.98 -15.73 -3.62
N SER A 85 -7.94 -15.33 -4.90
CA SER A 85 -8.54 -14.10 -5.44
C SER A 85 -8.00 -12.82 -4.78
N VAL A 86 -6.74 -12.84 -4.38
CA VAL A 86 -6.01 -11.66 -3.91
C VAL A 86 -5.87 -10.68 -5.08
N GLN A 87 -6.21 -9.42 -4.86
CA GLN A 87 -6.24 -8.39 -5.91
C GLN A 87 -5.09 -7.40 -5.79
N TYR A 88 -4.51 -7.26 -4.60
CA TYR A 88 -3.38 -6.38 -4.31
C TYR A 88 -2.30 -7.11 -3.53
N VAL A 89 -1.06 -6.64 -3.61
CA VAL A 89 0.02 -7.16 -2.77
C VAL A 89 1.00 -6.05 -2.38
N ILE A 90 1.32 -5.97 -1.09
CA ILE A 90 2.36 -5.07 -0.57
C ILE A 90 3.72 -5.68 -0.90
N ILE A 91 4.59 -4.89 -1.53
CA ILE A 91 5.93 -5.32 -1.94
C ILE A 91 6.97 -4.32 -1.43
N GLY A 92 8.02 -4.82 -0.78
CA GLY A 92 9.14 -4.01 -0.32
C GLY A 92 8.84 -3.10 0.87
N HIS A 93 7.82 -3.44 1.68
CA HIS A 93 7.51 -2.71 2.91
C HIS A 93 8.76 -2.54 3.79
N SER A 94 8.91 -1.39 4.43
CA SER A 94 10.09 -1.03 5.23
C SER A 94 10.50 -2.10 6.25
N GLU A 95 9.54 -2.74 6.93
CA GLU A 95 9.80 -3.84 7.86
C GLU A 95 10.45 -5.06 7.17
N ARG A 96 10.09 -5.35 5.91
CA ARG A 96 10.69 -6.45 5.17
C ARG A 96 12.10 -6.12 4.69
N ARG A 97 12.34 -4.89 4.27
CA ARG A 97 13.69 -4.39 3.97
C ARG A 97 14.59 -4.48 5.20
N GLN A 98 14.06 -4.08 6.37
CA GLN A 98 14.81 -4.04 7.63
C GLN A 98 15.02 -5.44 8.25
N TYR A 99 13.95 -6.23 8.40
CA TYR A 99 14.01 -7.48 9.16
C TYR A 99 14.31 -8.73 8.31
N HIS A 100 13.95 -8.67 7.02
CA HIS A 100 14.18 -9.77 6.07
C HIS A 100 15.28 -9.45 5.05
N GLN A 101 15.88 -8.24 5.13
CA GLN A 101 16.97 -7.79 4.25
C GLN A 101 16.59 -7.84 2.76
N GLU A 102 15.33 -7.61 2.43
CA GLU A 102 14.86 -7.58 1.05
C GLU A 102 15.57 -6.47 0.27
N SER A 103 16.33 -6.86 -0.72
CA SER A 103 17.03 -5.95 -1.64
C SER A 103 16.09 -5.40 -2.71
N ASN A 104 16.51 -4.35 -3.41
CA ASN A 104 15.75 -3.85 -4.57
C ASN A 104 15.65 -4.90 -5.69
N GLU A 105 16.63 -5.80 -5.81
CA GLU A 105 16.59 -6.93 -6.74
C GLU A 105 15.48 -7.92 -6.38
N ASP A 106 15.38 -8.31 -5.09
CA ASP A 106 14.30 -9.18 -4.61
C ASP A 106 12.93 -8.53 -4.85
N ILE A 107 12.83 -7.23 -4.57
CA ILE A 107 11.60 -6.45 -4.74
C ILE A 107 11.19 -6.39 -6.21
N LYS A 108 12.13 -6.18 -7.12
CA LYS A 108 11.88 -6.22 -8.57
C LYS A 108 11.35 -7.59 -9.02
N LEU A 109 11.97 -8.68 -8.55
CA LEU A 109 11.51 -10.04 -8.85
C LEU A 109 10.08 -10.29 -8.32
N LYS A 110 9.78 -9.85 -7.11
CA LYS A 110 8.43 -9.93 -6.53
C LYS A 110 7.42 -9.13 -7.34
N LEU A 111 7.80 -7.94 -7.78
CA LEU A 111 6.95 -7.10 -8.63
C LEU A 111 6.58 -7.81 -9.94
N LEU A 112 7.57 -8.44 -10.59
CA LEU A 112 7.32 -9.25 -11.78
C LEU A 112 6.36 -10.42 -11.50
N LYS A 113 6.49 -11.09 -10.35
CA LYS A 113 5.57 -12.18 -9.96
C LYS A 113 4.15 -11.70 -9.69
N ALA A 114 3.98 -10.53 -9.11
CA ALA A 114 2.66 -9.93 -8.94
C ALA A 114 2.00 -9.65 -10.31
N ILE A 115 2.76 -9.06 -11.24
CA ILE A 115 2.32 -8.78 -12.62
C ILE A 115 1.95 -10.07 -13.34
N ASP A 116 2.82 -11.09 -13.31
CA ASP A 116 2.60 -12.39 -13.97
C ASP A 116 1.34 -13.10 -13.44
N SER A 117 0.87 -12.73 -12.25
CA SER A 117 -0.30 -13.31 -11.57
C SER A 117 -1.54 -12.41 -11.59
N ASP A 118 -1.54 -11.31 -12.35
CA ASP A 118 -2.61 -10.30 -12.41
C ASP A 118 -2.98 -9.71 -11.03
N ILE A 119 -1.99 -9.55 -10.15
CA ILE A 119 -2.15 -8.94 -8.82
C ILE A 119 -1.55 -7.54 -8.83
N ASN A 120 -2.33 -6.53 -8.45
CA ASN A 120 -1.91 -5.14 -8.43
C ASN A 120 -0.88 -4.91 -7.30
N PRO A 121 0.34 -4.47 -7.60
CA PRO A 121 1.34 -4.25 -6.57
C PRO A 121 1.18 -2.89 -5.89
N ILE A 122 1.43 -2.88 -4.58
CA ILE A 122 1.64 -1.68 -3.76
C ILE A 122 3.14 -1.65 -3.42
N LEU A 123 3.91 -0.94 -4.24
CA LEU A 123 5.36 -0.84 -4.07
C LEU A 123 5.71 0.17 -2.98
N CYS A 124 6.31 -0.28 -1.90
CA CYS A 124 6.76 0.55 -0.79
C CYS A 124 8.17 1.09 -1.02
N ILE A 125 8.31 2.38 -0.87
CA ILE A 125 9.57 3.13 -0.95
C ILE A 125 9.64 4.16 0.16
N GLY A 126 10.83 4.51 0.62
CA GLY A 126 10.98 5.51 1.65
C GLY A 126 12.40 5.57 2.21
N GLU A 127 12.70 6.67 2.88
CA GLU A 127 13.97 6.95 3.50
C GLU A 127 13.96 6.68 5.00
N SER A 128 15.12 6.31 5.53
CA SER A 128 15.38 6.22 6.98
C SER A 128 15.50 7.61 7.61
N LYS A 129 15.56 7.63 8.94
CA LYS A 129 15.78 8.88 9.69
C LYS A 129 17.14 9.48 9.38
N GLU A 130 18.16 8.68 9.31
CA GLU A 130 19.54 9.09 9.03
C GLU A 130 19.66 9.69 7.62
N GLU A 131 18.99 9.09 6.63
CA GLU A 131 18.94 9.60 5.26
C GLU A 131 18.18 10.93 5.20
N ARG A 132 17.08 11.06 5.93
CA ARG A 132 16.32 12.31 6.04
C ARG A 132 17.14 13.43 6.66
N GLU A 133 17.81 13.17 7.79
CA GLU A 133 18.64 14.14 8.50
C GLU A 133 19.89 14.54 7.71
N SER A 134 20.29 13.73 6.74
CA SER A 134 21.41 13.98 5.82
C SER A 134 20.98 14.58 4.46
N ASP A 135 19.73 15.05 4.34
CA ASP A 135 19.14 15.61 3.10
C ASP A 135 19.19 14.66 1.89
N GLN A 136 19.18 13.34 2.12
CA GLN A 136 19.28 12.31 1.08
C GLN A 136 17.92 11.74 0.62
N THR A 137 16.80 12.28 1.10
CA THR A 137 15.44 11.76 0.83
C THR A 137 15.24 11.51 -0.67
N PHE A 138 15.46 12.51 -1.50
CA PHE A 138 15.18 12.42 -2.93
C PHE A 138 16.12 11.46 -3.67
N ASP A 139 17.40 11.40 -3.29
CA ASP A 139 18.38 10.48 -3.87
C ASP A 139 18.02 9.01 -3.55
N VAL A 140 17.57 8.74 -2.31
CA VAL A 140 17.12 7.42 -1.88
C VAL A 140 15.87 6.99 -2.64
N ILE A 141 14.88 7.85 -2.75
CA ILE A 141 13.64 7.59 -3.49
C ILE A 141 13.93 7.34 -4.97
N ASP A 142 14.74 8.20 -5.62
CA ASP A 142 15.15 8.03 -7.03
C ASP A 142 15.81 6.67 -7.23
N LYS A 143 16.76 6.33 -6.39
CA LYS A 143 17.48 5.05 -6.46
C LYS A 143 16.54 3.85 -6.28
N GLN A 144 15.61 3.91 -5.31
CA GLN A 144 14.66 2.82 -5.07
C GLN A 144 13.72 2.63 -6.27
N ILE A 145 13.17 3.71 -6.82
CA ILE A 145 12.27 3.65 -7.98
C ILE A 145 13.00 3.11 -9.19
N ARG A 146 14.13 3.73 -9.59
CA ARG A 146 14.84 3.36 -10.83
C ARG A 146 15.46 1.96 -10.78
N SER A 147 15.79 1.45 -9.59
CA SER A 147 16.31 0.08 -9.47
C SER A 147 15.23 -1.00 -9.57
N VAL A 148 13.95 -0.64 -9.35
CA VAL A 148 12.82 -1.59 -9.35
C VAL A 148 11.96 -1.44 -10.60
N LEU A 149 11.64 -0.20 -11.00
CA LEU A 149 10.78 0.07 -12.14
C LEU A 149 11.62 0.35 -13.40
N ASP A 150 11.50 -0.52 -14.39
CA ASP A 150 12.08 -0.34 -15.72
C ASP A 150 11.00 -0.23 -16.80
N SER A 151 11.42 -0.02 -18.05
CA SER A 151 10.50 0.11 -19.20
C SER A 151 9.64 -1.14 -19.40
N ASP A 152 10.15 -2.32 -19.09
CA ASP A 152 9.43 -3.58 -19.30
C ASP A 152 8.29 -3.70 -18.29
N ILE A 153 8.53 -3.33 -17.02
CA ILE A 153 7.51 -3.28 -15.98
C ILE A 153 6.49 -2.19 -16.29
N LEU A 154 6.95 -0.97 -16.61
CA LEU A 154 6.10 0.17 -16.87
C LEU A 154 5.32 0.09 -18.20
N SER A 155 5.63 -0.88 -19.06
CA SER A 155 4.84 -1.17 -20.27
C SER A 155 3.63 -2.08 -20.00
N LYS A 156 3.54 -2.67 -18.82
CA LYS A 156 2.44 -3.56 -18.43
C LYS A 156 1.24 -2.74 -17.95
N ASP A 157 0.06 -3.12 -18.40
CA ASP A 157 -1.20 -2.55 -17.92
C ASP A 157 -1.57 -3.18 -16.57
N ILE A 158 -1.03 -2.61 -15.50
CA ILE A 158 -1.22 -3.07 -14.12
C ILE A 158 -1.67 -1.91 -13.23
N GLY A 159 -2.45 -2.21 -12.20
CA GLY A 159 -2.86 -1.25 -11.19
C GLY A 159 -1.76 -0.97 -10.16
N LEU A 160 -0.56 -0.56 -10.59
CA LEU A 160 0.56 -0.22 -9.70
C LEU A 160 0.21 0.98 -8.82
N LEU A 161 0.42 0.82 -7.52
CA LEU A 161 0.43 1.90 -6.52
C LEU A 161 1.84 2.06 -5.96
N ILE A 162 2.25 3.30 -5.70
CA ILE A 162 3.45 3.59 -4.91
C ILE A 162 3.02 3.97 -3.51
N ALA A 163 3.56 3.33 -2.48
CA ALA A 163 3.38 3.74 -1.09
C ALA A 163 4.66 4.43 -0.60
N TYR A 164 4.59 5.73 -0.36
CA TYR A 164 5.70 6.46 0.25
C TYR A 164 5.70 6.29 1.76
N GLU A 165 6.72 5.66 2.28
CA GLU A 165 6.92 5.36 3.70
C GLU A 165 8.04 6.24 4.28
N PRO A 166 7.74 7.41 4.92
CA PRO A 166 8.74 8.07 5.75
C PRO A 166 9.06 7.19 6.96
N ILE A 167 10.10 6.33 6.87
CA ILE A 167 10.36 5.25 7.86
C ILE A 167 10.52 5.82 9.27
N TRP A 168 11.07 7.03 9.38
CA TRP A 168 11.21 7.77 10.62
C TRP A 168 9.87 8.18 11.27
N ALA A 169 8.77 8.16 10.51
CA ALA A 169 7.42 8.49 10.96
C ALA A 169 6.51 7.25 11.15
N ILE A 170 7.04 6.02 10.95
CA ILE A 170 6.27 4.79 11.11
C ILE A 170 6.40 4.26 12.54
N GLY A 171 5.30 4.27 13.32
CA GLY A 171 5.28 3.69 14.66
C GLY A 171 6.10 4.44 15.73
N THR A 172 6.67 5.59 15.40
CA THR A 172 7.52 6.38 16.30
C THR A 172 6.75 7.46 17.06
N GLY A 173 5.50 7.72 16.69
CA GLY A 173 4.71 8.87 17.18
C GLY A 173 5.05 10.19 16.49
N LEU A 174 6.07 10.23 15.64
CA LEU A 174 6.35 11.36 14.75
C LEU A 174 5.45 11.26 13.49
N THR A 175 5.04 12.40 12.97
CA THR A 175 4.28 12.48 11.73
C THR A 175 4.97 13.47 10.79
N ALA A 176 5.05 13.13 9.51
CA ALA A 176 5.36 14.14 8.51
C ALA A 176 4.21 15.15 8.44
N THR A 177 4.49 16.43 8.24
CA THR A 177 3.42 17.37 7.92
C THR A 177 2.82 17.04 6.54
N PRO A 178 1.56 17.41 6.27
CA PRO A 178 0.95 17.20 4.97
C PRO A 178 1.80 17.76 3.82
N GLU A 179 2.39 18.95 4.00
CA GLU A 179 3.25 19.60 3.01
C GLU A 179 4.53 18.79 2.76
N MET A 180 5.20 18.33 3.83
CA MET A 180 6.41 17.50 3.71
C MET A 180 6.13 16.20 2.97
N ALA A 181 4.99 15.56 3.23
CA ALA A 181 4.57 14.36 2.51
C ALA A 181 4.26 14.69 1.05
N ASN A 182 3.51 15.77 0.80
CA ASN A 182 3.14 16.18 -0.55
C ASN A 182 4.36 16.56 -1.42
N ASP A 183 5.39 17.18 -0.86
CA ASP A 183 6.63 17.51 -1.57
C ASP A 183 7.33 16.25 -2.09
N VAL A 184 7.41 15.20 -1.28
CA VAL A 184 7.98 13.91 -1.72
C VAL A 184 7.07 13.23 -2.74
N HIS A 185 5.76 13.25 -2.56
CA HIS A 185 4.79 12.73 -3.53
C HIS A 185 4.88 13.45 -4.87
N LEU A 186 5.03 14.78 -4.87
CA LEU A 186 5.25 15.57 -6.10
C LEU A 186 6.55 15.14 -6.81
N PHE A 187 7.63 14.95 -6.06
CA PHE A 187 8.90 14.47 -6.61
C PHE A 187 8.74 13.09 -7.27
N ILE A 188 8.10 12.14 -6.58
CA ILE A 188 7.82 10.80 -7.12
C ILE A 188 6.94 10.91 -8.38
N HIS A 189 5.89 11.71 -8.34
CA HIS A 189 5.01 11.93 -9.49
C HIS A 189 5.79 12.48 -10.69
N SER A 190 6.67 13.47 -10.47
CA SER A 190 7.49 14.05 -11.53
C SER A 190 8.41 13.02 -12.17
N MET A 191 9.11 12.21 -11.33
CA MET A 191 9.96 11.12 -11.82
C MET A 191 9.19 10.10 -12.65
N LEU A 192 8.04 9.63 -12.14
CA LEU A 192 7.22 8.64 -12.84
C LEU A 192 6.72 9.19 -14.18
N SER A 193 6.37 10.47 -14.25
CA SER A 193 5.93 11.15 -15.49
C SER A 193 7.03 11.23 -16.57
N GLU A 194 8.32 11.21 -16.16
CA GLU A 194 9.45 11.10 -17.08
C GLU A 194 9.65 9.66 -17.59
N MET A 195 9.27 8.66 -16.78
CA MET A 195 9.52 7.25 -17.07
C MET A 195 8.37 6.59 -17.85
N THR A 196 7.13 7.08 -17.69
CA THR A 196 5.94 6.48 -18.31
C THR A 196 4.82 7.50 -18.49
N SER A 197 3.93 7.23 -19.45
CA SER A 197 2.68 7.98 -19.62
C SER A 197 1.53 7.45 -18.74
N MET A 198 1.75 6.38 -17.97
CA MET A 198 0.75 5.84 -17.05
C MET A 198 0.57 6.79 -15.86
N SER A 199 -0.67 7.00 -15.44
CA SER A 199 -0.96 7.68 -14.17
C SER A 199 -0.84 6.66 -13.03
N ILE A 200 0.23 6.77 -12.24
CA ILE A 200 0.49 5.87 -11.12
C ILE A 200 0.12 6.62 -9.82
N PRO A 201 -0.92 6.16 -9.08
CA PRO A 201 -1.29 6.78 -7.83
C PRO A 201 -0.22 6.58 -6.75
N ILE A 202 -0.01 7.62 -5.93
CA ILE A 202 0.96 7.60 -4.83
C ILE A 202 0.20 7.76 -3.53
N ILE A 203 0.30 6.78 -2.63
CA ILE A 203 -0.37 6.76 -1.34
C ILE A 203 0.62 6.99 -0.19
N TYR A 204 0.17 7.62 0.87
CA TYR A 204 1.00 7.92 2.03
C TYR A 204 1.08 6.72 2.97
N GLY A 205 2.28 6.23 3.24
CA GLY A 205 2.56 5.06 4.09
C GLY A 205 3.05 5.41 5.51
N GLY A 206 3.08 6.69 5.87
CA GLY A 206 3.38 7.11 7.24
C GLY A 206 2.18 7.02 8.17
N SER A 207 2.26 7.65 9.34
CA SER A 207 1.20 7.61 10.35
C SER A 207 -0.02 8.42 9.90
N MET A 208 -1.04 7.73 9.40
CA MET A 208 -2.36 8.30 9.08
C MET A 208 -3.39 7.83 10.11
N LYS A 209 -4.17 8.77 10.63
CA LYS A 209 -5.27 8.59 11.59
C LYS A 209 -6.46 9.45 11.15
N GLU A 210 -7.64 9.19 11.71
CA GLU A 210 -8.82 10.03 11.46
C GLU A 210 -8.52 11.53 11.66
N SER A 211 -7.75 11.88 12.70
CA SER A 211 -7.47 13.27 13.06
C SER A 211 -6.59 14.05 12.07
N ASN A 212 -5.83 13.38 11.19
CA ASN A 212 -4.95 14.03 10.20
C ASN A 212 -5.26 13.59 8.75
N ALA A 213 -6.19 12.67 8.56
CA ALA A 213 -6.49 12.10 7.25
C ALA A 213 -6.98 13.17 6.28
N LYS A 214 -7.83 14.11 6.73
CA LYS A 214 -8.38 15.16 5.88
C LYS A 214 -7.27 16.04 5.32
N GLU A 215 -6.39 16.57 6.17
CA GLU A 215 -5.29 17.45 5.76
C GLU A 215 -4.35 16.75 4.78
N LEU A 216 -4.04 15.46 4.99
CA LEU A 216 -3.22 14.66 4.09
C LEU A 216 -3.91 14.41 2.75
N LEU A 217 -5.19 14.00 2.76
CA LEU A 217 -5.92 13.61 1.54
C LEU A 217 -6.33 14.83 0.68
N GLU A 218 -6.44 16.02 1.26
CA GLU A 218 -6.64 17.27 0.52
C GLU A 218 -5.39 17.70 -0.27
N MET A 219 -4.20 17.15 0.02
CA MET A 219 -2.98 17.43 -0.75
C MET A 219 -3.10 16.89 -2.18
N GLU A 220 -2.61 17.67 -3.14
CA GLU A 220 -2.77 17.41 -4.58
C GLU A 220 -2.22 16.04 -4.99
N HIS A 221 -1.03 15.67 -4.50
CA HIS A 221 -0.30 14.48 -4.94
C HIS A 221 -0.47 13.26 -4.04
N ILE A 222 -1.29 13.33 -2.98
CA ILE A 222 -1.58 12.22 -2.08
C ILE A 222 -2.88 11.53 -2.49
N HIS A 223 -2.80 10.32 -3.06
CA HIS A 223 -3.94 9.56 -3.59
C HIS A 223 -4.49 8.52 -2.60
N GLY A 224 -4.23 8.66 -1.31
CA GLY A 224 -4.72 7.73 -0.29
C GLY A 224 -3.71 7.41 0.78
N GLY A 225 -3.89 6.28 1.46
CA GLY A 225 -3.00 5.84 2.54
C GLY A 225 -2.80 4.34 2.61
N LEU A 226 -1.58 3.91 2.98
CA LEU A 226 -1.27 2.56 3.44
C LEU A 226 -1.21 2.60 4.98
N ILE A 227 -2.28 2.17 5.63
CA ILE A 227 -2.57 2.45 7.03
C ILE A 227 -2.26 1.24 7.90
N GLY A 228 -1.40 1.41 8.90
CA GLY A 228 -1.05 0.38 9.88
C GLY A 228 -2.01 0.36 11.07
N CYS A 229 -1.55 0.84 12.25
CA CYS A 229 -2.28 0.69 13.51
C CYS A 229 -3.74 1.19 13.48
N ALA A 230 -4.01 2.35 12.87
CA ALA A 230 -5.36 2.89 12.78
C ALA A 230 -6.33 1.99 11.97
N SER A 231 -5.80 1.13 11.10
CA SER A 231 -6.63 0.17 10.37
C SER A 231 -7.05 -1.06 11.16
N LEU A 232 -6.55 -1.23 12.38
CA LEU A 232 -6.99 -2.31 13.28
C LEU A 232 -8.28 -1.97 14.04
N ASP A 233 -8.69 -0.70 14.05
CA ASP A 233 -10.00 -0.27 14.53
C ASP A 233 -10.91 -0.03 13.31
N ALA A 234 -11.98 -0.83 13.18
CA ALA A 234 -12.90 -0.76 12.04
C ALA A 234 -13.58 0.61 11.92
N SER A 235 -13.87 1.27 13.05
CA SER A 235 -14.51 2.59 13.08
C SER A 235 -13.53 3.66 12.61
N GLU A 236 -12.30 3.67 13.13
CA GLU A 236 -11.27 4.63 12.72
C GLU A 236 -10.93 4.48 11.23
N PHE A 237 -10.79 3.24 10.76
CA PHE A 237 -10.50 2.96 9.35
C PHE A 237 -11.65 3.41 8.43
N LEU A 238 -12.90 3.12 8.81
CA LEU A 238 -14.08 3.57 8.06
C LEU A 238 -14.19 5.11 8.04
N ASN A 239 -13.88 5.79 9.14
CA ASN A 239 -13.90 7.24 9.19
C ASN A 239 -12.84 7.85 8.25
N ILE A 240 -11.64 7.27 8.18
CA ILE A 240 -10.61 7.69 7.20
C ILE A 240 -11.12 7.48 5.76
N TYR A 241 -11.77 6.35 5.48
CA TYR A 241 -12.35 6.08 4.18
C TYR A 241 -13.46 7.08 3.81
N ASN A 242 -14.36 7.38 4.74
CA ASN A 242 -15.45 8.33 4.54
C ASN A 242 -14.92 9.76 4.28
N ILE A 243 -13.84 10.17 4.93
CA ILE A 243 -13.15 11.44 4.63
C ILE A 243 -12.70 11.47 3.16
N ALA A 244 -12.14 10.37 2.64
CA ALA A 244 -11.76 10.29 1.23
C ALA A 244 -12.97 10.37 0.28
N GLU A 245 -14.11 9.75 0.65
CA GLU A 245 -15.36 9.85 -0.11
C GLU A 245 -15.91 11.30 -0.12
N GLU A 246 -15.89 11.98 1.03
CA GLU A 246 -16.32 13.38 1.14
C GLU A 246 -15.48 14.31 0.25
N ILE A 247 -14.13 14.16 0.26
CA ILE A 247 -13.22 14.97 -0.55
C ILE A 247 -13.46 14.72 -2.05
N ARG A 248 -13.73 13.47 -2.45
CA ARG A 248 -13.98 13.14 -3.85
C ARG A 248 -15.30 13.71 -4.38
N ASN A 249 -16.33 13.72 -3.55
CA ASN A 249 -17.69 14.11 -3.91
C ASN A 249 -17.98 15.62 -3.73
N GLY A 250 -17.09 16.37 -3.07
CA GLY A 250 -17.20 17.82 -2.86
C GLY A 250 -16.50 18.63 -3.90
#